data_e1bfcfa70afa306ff09c160b2b65d7ec
#
_entry.id   e1bfcfa70afa306ff09c160b2b65d7ec
#
_cell.length_a   1.000
_cell.length_b   1.000
_cell.length_c   1.000
_cell.angle_alpha   90.00
_cell.angle_beta   90.00
_cell.angle_gamma   90.00
#
_symmetry.space_group_name_H-M   'P 1'
#
loop_
_entity.id
_entity.type
_entity.pdbx_description
1 polymer ?
#
loop_
_entity_poly.entity_id
_entity_poly.type
_entity_poly.pdbx_seq_one_letter_code
_entity_poly.pdbx_strand_id
1 'polypeptide(L)'
;MPTVFPYVPQSITVHLGAPASYAANVTVPFSDYVKNVASSEIYPTWEESALRANILAIVSFALNRVYTEFYRSRGYDFDITNNTAYDQAFVNGRSFFDNISRLVDELFNDFLRRPGFVEPLAAKFCNGTTVTCEGLSQWGSQNLARQGYNSTQILRNYYGQIEIVNDASIRGITSSYPGTPLRRGSSGPNVVIVQVELNRIAQNYPAIPKIATVDGIYGSRTEASIRSFQQIFGLTPDGIVGKATWYALVRLYTAVTALSELRSQGQQFYAISWAYPGSISQGDSGPKVRHLQYMLSVLASYIPQIPPLGIDGIFGSETRNSVLAAQGFFGLPQTGNVDDRTWDRIYDQFSGIENRSLRNQNNFPNEQVSATVTAGNFPSTSSRSSGRNRYNRTTTMTQFPGRDPQLGNQDPVQQEVVR
;
A
#
# COMPACT_ATOMS: atom_id res chain seq x y z
N MET A 1 7.61 -7.09 -0.17
CA MET A 1 6.84 -5.90 0.16
C MET A 1 6.79 -5.74 1.65
N PRO A 2 7.10 -4.56 2.15
CA PRO A 2 7.53 -4.42 3.51
C PRO A 2 6.44 -4.59 4.55
N THR A 3 5.30 -4.10 4.35
CA THR A 3 4.22 -4.19 5.33
C THR A 3 2.92 -4.42 4.60
N VAL A 4 2.05 -5.18 5.23
CA VAL A 4 0.73 -5.41 4.70
C VAL A 4 -0.03 -4.08 4.60
N PHE A 5 0.26 -3.15 5.51
CA PHE A 5 -0.43 -1.87 5.59
C PHE A 5 0.53 -0.71 5.50
N PRO A 6 0.26 0.27 4.62
CA PRO A 6 1.00 1.52 4.58
C PRO A 6 0.88 2.28 5.90
N TYR A 7 1.95 2.93 6.27
CA TYR A 7 2.01 3.86 7.38
C TYR A 7 2.71 5.15 6.93
N VAL A 8 2.48 6.22 7.65
CA VAL A 8 3.20 7.48 7.44
C VAL A 8 4.51 7.44 8.22
N PRO A 9 5.67 7.70 7.59
CA PRO A 9 6.92 7.70 8.32
C PRO A 9 7.00 8.91 9.26
N GLN A 10 7.63 8.75 10.42
CA GLN A 10 7.93 9.88 11.32
C GLN A 10 8.85 10.90 10.64
N SER A 11 9.81 10.41 9.85
CA SER A 11 10.75 11.22 9.11
C SER A 11 11.03 10.60 7.75
N ILE A 12 11.51 11.42 6.82
CA ILE A 12 11.88 10.99 5.47
C ILE A 12 13.27 11.52 5.15
N THR A 13 14.08 10.70 4.48
CA THR A 13 15.42 11.10 4.03
C THR A 13 15.38 11.55 2.58
N VAL A 14 15.73 12.80 2.36
CA VAL A 14 15.72 13.47 1.05
C VAL A 14 17.15 13.60 0.52
N HIS A 15 17.41 13.11 -0.68
CA HIS A 15 18.65 13.32 -1.42
C HIS A 15 18.57 14.67 -2.16
N LEU A 16 19.56 15.54 -1.94
CA LEU A 16 19.57 16.91 -2.49
C LEU A 16 20.16 16.97 -3.90
N GLY A 17 19.70 16.09 -4.79
CA GLY A 17 20.19 16.02 -6.17
C GLY A 17 19.50 14.93 -6.99
N ALA A 18 20.04 14.66 -8.19
CA ALA A 18 19.63 13.49 -8.98
C ALA A 18 20.06 12.19 -8.28
N PRO A 19 19.37 11.07 -8.42
CA PRO A 19 19.60 9.86 -7.64
C PRO A 19 21.04 9.37 -7.60
N ALA A 20 21.76 9.47 -8.71
CA ALA A 20 23.15 9.04 -8.84
C ALA A 20 24.19 10.18 -8.63
N SER A 21 23.74 11.38 -8.27
CA SER A 21 24.64 12.50 -8.04
C SER A 21 25.33 12.42 -6.69
N TYR A 22 26.51 13.01 -6.58
CA TYR A 22 27.15 13.22 -5.30
C TYR A 22 26.54 14.44 -4.62
N ALA A 23 25.53 14.20 -3.79
CA ALA A 23 24.81 15.23 -3.05
C ALA A 23 24.52 14.77 -1.62
N ALA A 24 24.20 15.71 -0.72
CA ALA A 24 23.89 15.40 0.67
C ALA A 24 22.51 14.78 0.82
N ASN A 25 22.36 13.91 1.81
CA ASN A 25 21.08 13.43 2.30
C ASN A 25 20.70 14.23 3.54
N VAL A 26 19.44 14.68 3.62
CA VAL A 26 18.88 15.33 4.80
C VAL A 26 17.66 14.56 5.28
N THR A 27 17.58 14.35 6.59
CA THR A 27 16.41 13.70 7.20
C THR A 27 15.59 14.75 7.92
N VAL A 28 14.30 14.83 7.59
CA VAL A 28 13.37 15.80 8.16
C VAL A 28 12.10 15.09 8.64
N PRO A 29 11.34 15.66 9.60
CA PRO A 29 9.99 15.17 9.91
C PRO A 29 9.13 15.09 8.66
N PHE A 30 8.31 14.05 8.53
CA PHE A 30 7.51 13.85 7.31
C PHE A 30 6.52 15.01 7.08
N SER A 31 5.90 15.53 8.14
CA SER A 31 5.04 16.71 8.04
C SER A 31 5.78 17.94 7.51
N ASP A 32 7.02 18.17 7.97
CA ASP A 32 7.84 19.28 7.50
C ASP A 32 8.28 19.12 6.05
N TYR A 33 8.54 17.87 5.63
CA TYR A 33 8.76 17.55 4.22
C TYR A 33 7.55 17.97 3.37
N VAL A 34 6.35 17.58 3.77
CA VAL A 34 5.10 17.90 3.05
C VAL A 34 4.86 19.42 3.03
N LYS A 35 5.07 20.12 4.17
CA LYS A 35 4.98 21.59 4.25
C LYS A 35 5.94 22.28 3.28
N ASN A 36 7.18 21.78 3.23
CA ASN A 36 8.23 22.31 2.36
C ASN A 36 7.86 22.14 0.88
N VAL A 37 7.50 20.92 0.48
CA VAL A 37 7.11 20.62 -0.90
C VAL A 37 5.87 21.43 -1.30
N ALA A 38 4.82 21.42 -0.49
CA ALA A 38 3.59 22.18 -0.77
C ALA A 38 3.88 23.69 -0.90
N SER A 39 4.70 24.25 -0.01
CA SER A 39 5.13 25.65 -0.11
C SER A 39 6.01 25.94 -1.32
N SER A 40 6.61 24.93 -1.93
CA SER A 40 7.45 25.05 -3.13
C SER A 40 6.68 24.88 -4.44
N GLU A 41 5.60 24.10 -4.41
CA GLU A 41 4.87 23.64 -5.59
C GLU A 41 3.59 24.44 -5.86
N ILE A 42 2.90 24.95 -4.82
CA ILE A 42 1.60 25.60 -4.92
C ILE A 42 1.56 26.97 -4.25
N TYR A 43 0.66 27.83 -4.70
CA TYR A 43 0.55 29.19 -4.19
C TYR A 43 -0.40 29.25 -2.99
N PRO A 44 -0.01 29.92 -1.89
CA PRO A 44 -0.83 30.00 -0.68
C PRO A 44 -2.15 30.78 -0.90
N THR A 45 -2.27 31.52 -1.98
CA THR A 45 -3.46 32.29 -2.37
C THR A 45 -4.51 31.49 -3.14
N TRP A 46 -4.26 30.20 -3.39
CA TRP A 46 -5.22 29.35 -4.09
C TRP A 46 -6.40 28.98 -3.20
N GLU A 47 -7.50 28.58 -3.86
CA GLU A 47 -8.69 28.06 -3.19
C GLU A 47 -8.32 26.85 -2.30
N GLU A 48 -8.90 26.78 -1.10
CA GLU A 48 -8.57 25.74 -0.14
C GLU A 48 -8.79 24.32 -0.70
N SER A 49 -9.82 24.12 -1.50
CA SER A 49 -10.06 22.82 -2.13
C SER A 49 -8.94 22.40 -3.09
N ALA A 50 -8.32 23.34 -3.80
CA ALA A 50 -7.14 23.07 -4.62
C ALA A 50 -5.91 22.78 -3.75
N LEU A 51 -5.69 23.55 -2.69
CA LEU A 51 -4.59 23.33 -1.75
C LEU A 51 -4.68 21.93 -1.14
N ARG A 52 -5.85 21.53 -0.62
CA ARG A 52 -6.10 20.19 -0.05
C ARG A 52 -5.86 19.07 -1.07
N ALA A 53 -6.34 19.22 -2.30
CA ALA A 53 -6.15 18.22 -3.35
C ALA A 53 -4.66 18.02 -3.68
N ASN A 54 -3.90 19.11 -3.81
CA ASN A 54 -2.46 19.04 -4.07
C ASN A 54 -1.68 18.48 -2.88
N ILE A 55 -2.00 18.84 -1.65
CA ILE A 55 -1.36 18.28 -0.44
C ILE A 55 -1.57 16.77 -0.37
N LEU A 56 -2.79 16.28 -0.59
CA LEU A 56 -3.08 14.83 -0.62
C LEU A 56 -2.31 14.10 -1.73
N ALA A 57 -2.12 14.74 -2.90
CA ALA A 57 -1.29 14.18 -3.96
C ALA A 57 0.19 14.13 -3.56
N ILE A 58 0.73 15.19 -2.96
CA ILE A 58 2.11 15.27 -2.45
C ILE A 58 2.36 14.17 -1.42
N VAL A 59 1.48 14.04 -0.42
CA VAL A 59 1.56 12.98 0.61
C VAL A 59 1.57 11.61 -0.04
N SER A 60 0.59 11.34 -0.91
CA SER A 60 0.42 10.01 -1.51
C SER A 60 1.61 9.60 -2.37
N PHE A 61 2.16 10.52 -3.15
CA PHE A 61 3.35 10.27 -3.95
C PHE A 61 4.58 9.95 -3.09
N ALA A 62 4.84 10.76 -2.06
CA ALA A 62 5.95 10.53 -1.15
C ALA A 62 5.81 9.19 -0.41
N LEU A 63 4.60 8.88 0.08
CA LEU A 63 4.31 7.59 0.72
C LEU A 63 4.48 6.41 -0.24
N ASN A 64 4.13 6.55 -1.51
CA ASN A 64 4.35 5.49 -2.50
C ASN A 64 5.85 5.20 -2.65
N ARG A 65 6.72 6.22 -2.68
CA ARG A 65 8.18 6.05 -2.73
C ARG A 65 8.72 5.30 -1.52
N VAL A 66 8.25 5.64 -0.32
CA VAL A 66 8.61 4.95 0.92
C VAL A 66 8.07 3.52 0.92
N TYR A 67 6.80 3.34 0.60
CA TYR A 67 6.12 2.05 0.63
C TYR A 67 6.72 1.02 -0.33
N THR A 68 7.05 1.45 -1.54
CA THR A 68 7.69 0.59 -2.54
C THR A 68 9.19 0.43 -2.33
N GLU A 69 9.76 1.08 -1.32
CA GLU A 69 11.21 1.17 -1.12
C GLU A 69 11.95 1.56 -2.41
N PHE A 70 11.35 2.51 -3.15
CA PHE A 70 11.75 2.82 -4.53
C PHE A 70 13.25 3.02 -4.70
N TYR A 71 13.86 3.84 -3.86
CA TYR A 71 15.31 4.08 -3.89
C TYR A 71 16.09 3.04 -3.08
N ARG A 72 15.60 2.66 -1.90
CA ARG A 72 16.28 1.71 -1.02
C ARG A 72 16.44 0.32 -1.66
N SER A 73 15.44 -0.13 -2.43
CA SER A 73 15.53 -1.39 -3.19
C SER A 73 16.57 -1.36 -4.34
N ARG A 74 17.03 -0.17 -4.70
CA ARG A 74 18.10 0.08 -5.69
C ARG A 74 19.48 0.29 -5.05
N GLY A 75 19.58 0.17 -3.72
CA GLY A 75 20.83 0.31 -2.98
C GLY A 75 21.14 1.73 -2.50
N TYR A 76 20.22 2.67 -2.67
CA TYR A 76 20.38 4.01 -2.12
C TYR A 76 20.00 4.06 -0.62
N ASP A 77 20.52 5.04 0.09
CA ASP A 77 20.31 5.25 1.53
C ASP A 77 19.30 6.37 1.85
N PHE A 78 18.52 6.79 0.86
CA PHE A 78 17.47 7.80 0.96
C PHE A 78 16.13 7.28 0.47
N ASP A 79 15.06 8.02 0.75
CA ASP A 79 13.69 7.64 0.44
C ASP A 79 13.13 8.35 -0.79
N ILE A 80 13.59 9.60 -1.02
CA ILE A 80 13.10 10.47 -2.09
C ILE A 80 14.19 11.48 -2.48
N THR A 81 14.08 12.08 -3.67
CA THR A 81 14.97 13.17 -4.10
C THR A 81 14.28 14.52 -4.03
N ASN A 82 15.04 15.61 -4.06
CA ASN A 82 14.51 16.96 -4.23
C ASN A 82 14.43 17.41 -5.69
N ASN A 83 14.73 16.55 -6.62
CA ASN A 83 14.80 16.88 -8.05
C ASN A 83 13.46 16.57 -8.71
N THR A 84 12.82 17.60 -9.27
CA THR A 84 11.50 17.52 -9.91
C THR A 84 11.47 16.68 -11.20
N ALA A 85 12.63 16.37 -11.77
CA ALA A 85 12.72 15.39 -12.86
C ALA A 85 12.47 13.95 -12.38
N TYR A 86 12.60 13.70 -11.07
CA TYR A 86 12.44 12.38 -10.47
C TYR A 86 11.30 12.33 -9.46
N ASP A 87 11.18 13.35 -8.61
CA ASP A 87 10.22 13.37 -7.51
C ASP A 87 9.58 14.76 -7.33
N GLN A 88 9.78 15.42 -6.18
CA GLN A 88 9.06 16.62 -5.77
C GLN A 88 10.02 17.76 -5.42
N ALA A 89 9.56 19.01 -5.55
CA ALA A 89 10.36 20.20 -5.25
C ALA A 89 10.54 20.39 -3.73
N PHE A 90 11.55 19.76 -3.16
CA PHE A 90 11.97 20.03 -1.79
C PHE A 90 13.13 21.03 -1.79
N VAL A 91 12.99 22.14 -1.09
CA VAL A 91 14.01 23.20 -0.98
C VAL A 91 14.53 23.25 0.46
N ASN A 92 15.72 22.71 0.68
CA ASN A 92 16.31 22.63 2.02
C ASN A 92 16.42 24.02 2.70
N GLY A 93 15.88 24.13 3.92
CA GLY A 93 15.89 25.38 4.69
C GLY A 93 14.79 26.41 4.29
N ARG A 94 13.87 26.05 3.40
CA ARG A 94 12.74 26.92 3.04
C ARG A 94 11.78 27.12 4.20
N SER A 95 11.30 28.37 4.39
CA SER A 95 10.18 28.69 5.27
C SER A 95 8.85 28.26 4.68
N PHE A 96 7.89 27.90 5.52
CA PHE A 96 6.54 27.45 5.13
C PHE A 96 5.56 28.62 5.16
N PHE A 97 4.53 28.54 4.31
CA PHE A 97 3.38 29.46 4.40
C PHE A 97 2.40 28.98 5.47
N ASP A 98 1.91 29.89 6.33
CA ASP A 98 1.09 29.54 7.50
C ASP A 98 -0.18 28.77 7.15
N ASN A 99 -0.90 29.20 6.12
CA ASN A 99 -2.13 28.53 5.71
C ASN A 99 -1.87 27.14 5.11
N ILE A 100 -0.78 26.97 4.35
CA ILE A 100 -0.34 25.66 3.86
C ILE A 100 0.08 24.78 5.03
N SER A 101 0.85 25.32 5.99
CA SER A 101 1.29 24.60 7.19
C SER A 101 0.09 24.05 7.97
N ARG A 102 -0.93 24.88 8.20
CA ARG A 102 -2.18 24.46 8.87
C ARG A 102 -2.88 23.31 8.13
N LEU A 103 -3.03 23.42 6.82
CA LEU A 103 -3.66 22.36 6.01
C LEU A 103 -2.84 21.07 6.00
N VAL A 104 -1.52 21.17 5.98
CA VAL A 104 -0.65 19.98 6.07
C VAL A 104 -0.79 19.33 7.44
N ASP A 105 -0.85 20.08 8.54
CA ASP A 105 -1.05 19.53 9.89
C ASP A 105 -2.38 18.75 10.01
N GLU A 106 -3.39 19.12 9.21
CA GLU A 106 -4.64 18.38 9.11
C GLU A 106 -4.57 17.12 8.23
N LEU A 107 -3.69 17.09 7.21
CA LEU A 107 -3.75 16.12 6.11
C LEU A 107 -2.49 15.24 5.93
N PHE A 108 -1.39 15.50 6.65
CA PHE A 108 -0.11 14.84 6.37
C PHE A 108 -0.12 13.32 6.60
N ASN A 109 -1.11 12.82 7.32
CA ASN A 109 -1.33 11.40 7.54
C ASN A 109 -2.57 10.84 6.82
N ASP A 110 -3.10 11.59 5.86
CA ASP A 110 -4.13 11.14 4.92
C ASP A 110 -3.50 10.86 3.55
N PHE A 111 -3.88 9.78 2.90
CA PHE A 111 -3.34 9.46 1.59
C PHE A 111 -4.37 8.82 0.66
N LEU A 112 -4.08 8.87 -0.65
CA LEU A 112 -4.90 8.32 -1.71
C LEU A 112 -4.49 6.87 -2.00
N ARG A 113 -5.49 6.02 -2.28
CA ARG A 113 -5.28 4.69 -2.85
C ARG A 113 -6.33 4.37 -3.90
N ARG A 114 -6.09 3.37 -4.72
CA ARG A 114 -7.14 2.79 -5.57
C ARG A 114 -8.10 1.95 -4.74
N PRO A 115 -9.41 1.92 -5.06
CA PRO A 115 -10.34 1.01 -4.40
C PRO A 115 -9.86 -0.44 -4.48
N GLY A 116 -9.80 -1.12 -3.32
CA GLY A 116 -9.32 -2.49 -3.22
C GLY A 116 -7.80 -2.68 -3.26
N PHE A 117 -7.01 -1.61 -3.40
CA PHE A 117 -5.55 -1.65 -3.33
C PHE A 117 -5.07 -1.21 -1.95
N VAL A 118 -3.91 -1.71 -1.55
CA VAL A 118 -3.32 -1.39 -0.24
C VAL A 118 -2.30 -0.25 -0.38
N GLU A 119 -1.53 -0.26 -1.44
CA GLU A 119 -0.45 0.70 -1.64
C GLU A 119 -0.97 2.14 -1.80
N PRO A 120 -0.23 3.13 -1.27
CA PRO A 120 -0.48 4.53 -1.58
C PRO A 120 -0.40 4.78 -3.09
N LEU A 121 -1.30 5.59 -3.62
CA LEU A 121 -1.29 5.95 -5.03
C LEU A 121 0.01 6.69 -5.37
N ALA A 122 0.68 6.30 -6.45
CA ALA A 122 1.75 7.11 -7.04
C ALA A 122 1.14 8.35 -7.71
N ALA A 123 0.66 9.28 -6.89
CA ALA A 123 -0.14 10.42 -7.29
C ALA A 123 0.71 11.50 -7.96
N LYS A 124 1.18 11.24 -9.18
CA LYS A 124 1.96 12.19 -9.98
C LYS A 124 1.19 13.48 -10.21
N PHE A 125 1.92 14.57 -10.22
CA PHE A 125 1.38 15.90 -10.54
C PHE A 125 2.42 16.76 -11.26
N CYS A 126 1.98 17.81 -11.91
CA CYS A 126 2.82 18.82 -12.56
C CYS A 126 2.09 20.15 -12.60
N ASN A 127 2.78 21.23 -12.96
CA ASN A 127 2.16 22.55 -12.97
C ASN A 127 0.97 22.64 -13.95
N GLY A 128 0.98 21.88 -15.05
CA GLY A 128 -0.13 21.81 -16.00
C GLY A 128 -0.20 23.01 -16.97
N THR A 129 0.83 23.81 -17.01
CA THR A 129 0.95 24.97 -17.95
C THR A 129 2.21 24.87 -18.80
N THR A 130 3.37 24.83 -18.17
CA THR A 130 4.66 24.69 -18.87
C THR A 130 5.11 23.24 -18.96
N VAL A 131 4.66 22.40 -18.03
CA VAL A 131 4.91 20.97 -17.97
C VAL A 131 3.59 20.24 -17.82
N THR A 132 3.36 19.22 -18.62
CA THR A 132 2.17 18.36 -18.58
C THR A 132 2.57 16.93 -18.27
N CYS A 133 1.74 16.20 -17.54
CA CYS A 133 1.98 14.82 -17.13
C CYS A 133 0.68 14.02 -17.05
N GLU A 134 0.79 12.71 -16.97
CA GLU A 134 -0.32 11.89 -16.48
C GLU A 134 -0.46 12.14 -14.97
N GLY A 135 -1.54 12.80 -14.55
CA GLY A 135 -1.79 13.08 -13.15
C GLY A 135 -2.46 14.43 -12.93
N LEU A 136 -2.30 14.96 -11.73
CA LEU A 136 -2.95 16.20 -11.34
C LEU A 136 -2.25 17.40 -11.95
N SER A 137 -3.00 18.23 -12.69
CA SER A 137 -2.56 19.56 -13.06
C SER A 137 -2.77 20.51 -11.89
N GLN A 138 -1.70 21.11 -11.38
CA GLN A 138 -1.78 22.05 -10.26
C GLN A 138 -2.65 23.26 -10.59
N TRP A 139 -2.40 23.94 -11.74
CA TRP A 139 -3.24 25.03 -12.19
C TRP A 139 -4.66 24.60 -12.59
N GLY A 140 -4.78 23.40 -13.19
CA GLY A 140 -6.09 22.81 -13.48
C GLY A 140 -6.89 22.55 -12.21
N SER A 141 -6.26 22.13 -11.11
CA SER A 141 -6.92 21.95 -9.81
C SER A 141 -7.46 23.29 -9.27
N GLN A 142 -6.69 24.37 -9.41
CA GLN A 142 -7.14 25.72 -9.03
C GLN A 142 -8.32 26.21 -9.90
N ASN A 143 -8.30 25.90 -11.19
CA ASN A 143 -9.41 26.24 -12.07
C ASN A 143 -10.69 25.50 -11.71
N LEU A 144 -10.61 24.20 -11.37
CA LEU A 144 -11.74 23.42 -10.90
C LEU A 144 -12.26 23.92 -9.54
N ALA A 145 -11.35 24.29 -8.63
CA ALA A 145 -11.71 24.87 -7.33
C ALA A 145 -12.50 26.16 -7.48
N ARG A 146 -12.09 27.06 -8.36
CA ARG A 146 -12.83 28.29 -8.69
C ARG A 146 -14.22 28.03 -9.29
N GLN A 147 -14.44 26.87 -9.86
CA GLN A 147 -15.74 26.40 -10.36
C GLN A 147 -16.57 25.73 -9.26
N GLY A 148 -16.10 25.69 -8.01
CA GLY A 148 -16.81 25.14 -6.87
C GLY A 148 -16.57 23.65 -6.62
N TYR A 149 -15.61 23.01 -7.30
CA TYR A 149 -15.24 21.62 -7.03
C TYR A 149 -14.55 21.50 -5.67
N ASN A 150 -14.96 20.52 -4.87
CA ASN A 150 -14.24 20.15 -3.65
C ASN A 150 -12.98 19.33 -3.95
N SER A 151 -12.11 19.17 -2.94
CA SER A 151 -10.83 18.47 -3.12
C SER A 151 -10.98 17.03 -3.63
N THR A 152 -11.97 16.30 -3.16
CA THR A 152 -12.23 14.93 -3.62
C THR A 152 -12.68 14.89 -5.07
N GLN A 153 -13.50 15.83 -5.49
CA GLN A 153 -13.93 15.95 -6.88
C GLN A 153 -12.77 16.30 -7.80
N ILE A 154 -11.90 17.21 -7.39
CA ILE A 154 -10.67 17.57 -8.10
C ILE A 154 -9.78 16.34 -8.26
N LEU A 155 -9.51 15.62 -7.18
CA LEU A 155 -8.67 14.42 -7.22
C LEU A 155 -9.25 13.34 -8.14
N ARG A 156 -10.56 13.12 -8.10
CA ARG A 156 -11.24 12.16 -8.98
C ARG A 156 -11.21 12.57 -10.44
N ASN A 157 -11.22 13.84 -10.74
CA ASN A 157 -11.09 14.32 -12.12
C ASN A 157 -9.77 13.88 -12.76
N TYR A 158 -8.67 13.90 -11.99
CA TYR A 158 -7.35 13.56 -12.50
C TYR A 158 -6.97 12.09 -12.32
N TYR A 159 -7.33 11.51 -11.19
CA TYR A 159 -6.92 10.15 -10.85
C TYR A 159 -8.01 9.10 -11.06
N GLY A 160 -9.25 9.51 -11.37
CA GLY A 160 -10.40 8.60 -11.48
C GLY A 160 -10.87 8.09 -10.12
N GLN A 161 -11.18 6.80 -10.02
CA GLN A 161 -11.64 6.24 -8.74
C GLN A 161 -10.49 6.18 -7.74
N ILE A 162 -10.70 6.84 -6.61
CA ILE A 162 -9.79 6.86 -5.48
C ILE A 162 -10.56 6.77 -4.16
N GLU A 163 -9.90 6.23 -3.16
CA GLU A 163 -10.27 6.30 -1.75
C GLU A 163 -9.25 7.15 -1.00
N ILE A 164 -9.70 7.87 0.02
CA ILE A 164 -8.82 8.58 0.95
C ILE A 164 -8.75 7.73 2.22
N VAL A 165 -7.55 7.31 2.57
CA VAL A 165 -7.25 6.71 3.88
C VAL A 165 -6.95 7.84 4.82
N ASN A 166 -7.76 8.00 5.87
CA ASN A 166 -7.60 9.05 6.85
C ASN A 166 -6.89 8.52 8.10
N ASP A 167 -6.16 9.39 8.78
CA ASP A 167 -5.52 9.13 10.07
C ASP A 167 -4.61 7.88 10.05
N ALA A 168 -3.83 7.68 8.99
CA ALA A 168 -2.87 6.59 8.91
C ALA A 168 -1.85 6.68 10.07
N SER A 169 -1.43 5.51 10.59
CA SER A 169 -0.49 5.48 11.71
C SER A 169 0.87 6.06 11.33
N ILE A 170 1.50 6.72 12.28
CA ILE A 170 2.83 7.28 12.12
C ILE A 170 3.85 6.35 12.77
N ARG A 171 4.88 5.92 12.02
CA ARG A 171 5.92 4.99 12.48
C ARG A 171 7.29 5.39 11.94
N GLY A 172 8.36 4.87 12.58
CA GLY A 172 9.68 4.90 11.96
C GLY A 172 9.73 4.05 10.69
N ILE A 173 10.52 4.46 9.69
CA ILE A 173 10.74 3.65 8.49
C ILE A 173 11.47 2.36 8.90
N THR A 174 10.87 1.23 8.60
CA THR A 174 11.47 -0.09 8.78
C THR A 174 11.79 -0.70 7.42
N SER A 175 12.94 -1.37 7.35
CA SER A 175 13.30 -2.17 6.17
C SER A 175 12.30 -3.32 5.99
N SER A 176 11.92 -3.59 4.75
CA SER A 176 11.09 -4.76 4.44
C SER A 176 11.83 -6.08 4.60
N TYR A 177 13.16 -6.05 4.51
CA TYR A 177 13.96 -7.25 4.72
C TYR A 177 13.83 -7.75 6.16
N PRO A 178 13.46 -9.02 6.37
CA PRO A 178 13.16 -9.55 7.71
C PRO A 178 14.36 -9.68 8.65
N GLY A 179 15.55 -9.24 8.25
CA GLY A 179 16.77 -9.30 9.05
C GLY A 179 17.48 -10.65 9.01
N THR A 180 16.78 -11.72 8.65
CA THR A 180 17.33 -13.09 8.52
C THR A 180 17.11 -13.63 7.11
N PRO A 181 18.12 -14.30 6.51
CA PRO A 181 17.95 -14.92 5.20
C PRO A 181 16.92 -16.04 5.23
N LEU A 182 16.08 -16.11 4.18
CA LEU A 182 15.15 -17.21 3.97
C LEU A 182 15.82 -18.28 3.07
N ARG A 183 15.66 -19.55 3.45
CA ARG A 183 16.25 -20.69 2.77
C ARG A 183 15.40 -21.93 2.98
N ARG A 184 15.75 -23.01 2.36
CA ARG A 184 15.07 -24.30 2.53
C ARG A 184 14.88 -24.62 4.03
N GLY A 185 13.63 -24.91 4.42
CA GLY A 185 13.19 -25.12 5.79
C GLY A 185 12.67 -23.85 6.50
N SER A 186 12.84 -22.65 5.92
CA SER A 186 12.16 -21.44 6.40
C SER A 186 10.65 -21.53 6.16
N SER A 187 9.85 -20.91 7.02
CA SER A 187 8.40 -20.84 6.86
C SER A 187 7.83 -19.52 7.39
N GLY A 188 6.59 -19.23 7.06
CA GLY A 188 5.84 -18.08 7.56
C GLY A 188 5.58 -16.97 6.52
N PRO A 189 5.08 -15.79 6.98
CA PRO A 189 4.59 -14.72 6.10
C PRO A 189 5.63 -14.21 5.10
N ASN A 190 6.89 -14.13 5.50
CA ASN A 190 7.96 -13.66 4.60
C ASN A 190 8.23 -14.63 3.45
N VAL A 191 8.01 -15.94 3.67
CA VAL A 191 8.10 -16.95 2.59
C VAL A 191 6.89 -16.80 1.65
N VAL A 192 5.69 -16.54 2.18
CA VAL A 192 4.50 -16.23 1.36
C VAL A 192 4.77 -15.04 0.44
N ILE A 193 5.33 -13.95 0.98
CA ILE A 193 5.69 -12.77 0.20
C ILE A 193 6.62 -13.15 -0.97
N VAL A 194 7.69 -13.87 -0.68
CA VAL A 194 8.65 -14.33 -1.70
C VAL A 194 7.97 -15.18 -2.77
N GLN A 195 7.12 -16.13 -2.38
CA GLN A 195 6.41 -17.02 -3.31
C GLN A 195 5.43 -16.24 -4.21
N VAL A 196 4.68 -15.27 -3.66
CA VAL A 196 3.76 -14.41 -4.41
C VAL A 196 4.53 -13.53 -5.40
N GLU A 197 5.59 -12.87 -4.94
CA GLU A 197 6.40 -12.00 -5.78
C GLU A 197 7.07 -12.76 -6.92
N LEU A 198 7.66 -13.93 -6.63
CA LEU A 198 8.25 -14.79 -7.66
C LEU A 198 7.23 -15.22 -8.71
N ASN A 199 6.05 -15.67 -8.27
CA ASN A 199 4.99 -16.09 -9.17
C ASN A 199 4.51 -14.96 -10.09
N ARG A 200 4.44 -13.73 -9.55
CA ARG A 200 4.09 -12.57 -10.36
C ARG A 200 5.20 -12.19 -11.33
N ILE A 201 6.45 -12.19 -10.87
CA ILE A 201 7.63 -11.93 -11.72
C ILE A 201 7.75 -12.99 -12.80
N ALA A 202 7.50 -14.27 -12.49
CA ALA A 202 7.55 -15.40 -13.43
C ALA A 202 6.55 -15.26 -14.58
N GLN A 203 5.50 -14.44 -14.48
CA GLN A 203 4.62 -14.16 -15.62
C GLN A 203 5.34 -13.35 -16.72
N ASN A 204 6.25 -12.47 -16.34
CA ASN A 204 7.06 -11.68 -17.26
C ASN A 204 8.38 -12.37 -17.63
N TYR A 205 8.85 -13.29 -16.78
CA TYR A 205 10.12 -14.03 -16.93
C TYR A 205 9.86 -15.54 -16.85
N PRO A 206 9.35 -16.17 -17.93
CA PRO A 206 8.92 -17.59 -17.91
C PRO A 206 10.01 -18.61 -17.60
N ALA A 207 11.29 -18.23 -17.68
CA ALA A 207 12.41 -19.06 -17.25
C ALA A 207 12.49 -19.28 -15.74
N ILE A 208 11.74 -18.49 -14.94
CA ILE A 208 11.58 -18.70 -13.51
C ILE A 208 10.46 -19.74 -13.31
N PRO A 209 10.75 -20.92 -12.72
CA PRO A 209 9.72 -21.91 -12.45
C PRO A 209 8.63 -21.34 -11.52
N LYS A 210 7.37 -21.50 -11.91
CA LYS A 210 6.25 -21.11 -11.05
C LYS A 210 6.11 -22.04 -9.85
N ILE A 211 5.84 -21.46 -8.69
CA ILE A 211 5.52 -22.18 -7.45
C ILE A 211 4.02 -22.47 -7.48
N ALA A 212 3.66 -23.74 -7.64
CA ALA A 212 2.27 -24.15 -7.82
C ALA A 212 1.38 -23.81 -6.62
N THR A 213 1.93 -23.88 -5.40
CA THR A 213 1.23 -23.62 -4.16
C THR A 213 2.00 -22.56 -3.38
N VAL A 214 1.33 -21.46 -3.06
CA VAL A 214 1.82 -20.43 -2.13
C VAL A 214 1.41 -20.89 -0.72
N ASP A 215 2.30 -21.59 -0.05
CA ASP A 215 2.04 -22.27 1.22
C ASP A 215 2.82 -21.68 2.41
N GLY A 216 3.69 -20.70 2.13
CA GLY A 216 4.56 -20.13 3.15
C GLY A 216 5.67 -21.08 3.62
N ILE A 217 5.94 -22.17 2.89
CA ILE A 217 7.02 -23.12 3.19
C ILE A 217 8.11 -22.99 2.14
N TYR A 218 9.32 -22.70 2.56
CA TYR A 218 10.48 -22.64 1.67
C TYR A 218 10.97 -24.06 1.34
N GLY A 219 10.30 -24.69 0.41
CA GLY A 219 10.63 -26.03 -0.08
C GLY A 219 11.61 -26.00 -1.26
N SER A 220 11.86 -27.18 -1.83
CA SER A 220 12.75 -27.35 -3.00
C SER A 220 12.27 -26.58 -4.24
N ARG A 221 10.95 -26.42 -4.42
CA ARG A 221 10.37 -25.64 -5.53
C ARG A 221 10.66 -24.17 -5.39
N THR A 222 10.47 -23.61 -4.18
CA THR A 222 10.82 -22.21 -3.89
C THR A 222 12.32 -21.96 -4.08
N GLU A 223 13.16 -22.88 -3.61
CA GLU A 223 14.61 -22.81 -3.81
C GLU A 223 14.99 -22.82 -5.30
N ALA A 224 14.42 -23.71 -6.10
CA ALA A 224 14.69 -23.78 -7.53
C ALA A 224 14.27 -22.47 -8.24
N SER A 225 13.11 -21.92 -7.91
CA SER A 225 12.63 -20.64 -8.47
C SER A 225 13.56 -19.50 -8.09
N ILE A 226 14.03 -19.43 -6.85
CA ILE A 226 15.01 -18.43 -6.39
C ILE A 226 16.33 -18.56 -7.12
N ARG A 227 16.87 -19.77 -7.30
CA ARG A 227 18.12 -19.97 -8.06
C ARG A 227 18.00 -19.47 -9.50
N SER A 228 16.89 -19.78 -10.16
CA SER A 228 16.62 -19.28 -11.52
C SER A 228 16.47 -17.75 -11.54
N PHE A 229 15.78 -17.19 -10.58
CA PHE A 229 15.67 -15.74 -10.41
C PHE A 229 17.05 -15.10 -10.22
N GLN A 230 17.85 -15.61 -9.31
CA GLN A 230 19.19 -15.09 -9.04
C GLN A 230 20.08 -15.14 -10.29
N GLN A 231 20.03 -16.26 -11.03
CA GLN A 231 20.80 -16.43 -12.26
C GLN A 231 20.39 -15.41 -13.33
N ILE A 232 19.07 -15.20 -13.54
CA ILE A 232 18.55 -14.27 -14.56
C ILE A 232 18.96 -12.83 -14.23
N PHE A 233 18.96 -12.46 -12.94
CA PHE A 233 19.22 -11.09 -12.52
C PHE A 233 20.65 -10.85 -12.00
N GLY A 234 21.60 -11.74 -12.33
CA GLY A 234 23.02 -11.55 -12.05
C GLY A 234 23.38 -11.59 -10.55
N LEU A 235 22.59 -12.28 -9.74
CA LEU A 235 22.87 -12.55 -8.34
C LEU A 235 23.57 -13.90 -8.17
N THR A 236 24.22 -14.13 -7.03
CA THR A 236 24.76 -15.45 -6.70
C THR A 236 23.63 -16.48 -6.62
N PRO A 237 23.63 -17.54 -7.47
CA PRO A 237 22.50 -18.48 -7.54
C PRO A 237 22.59 -19.56 -6.44
N ASP A 238 22.63 -19.11 -5.17
CA ASP A 238 22.74 -19.97 -3.99
C ASP A 238 21.40 -20.51 -3.47
N GLY A 239 20.28 -19.99 -4.02
CA GLY A 239 18.95 -20.35 -3.58
C GLY A 239 18.58 -19.81 -2.20
N ILE A 240 19.29 -18.79 -1.71
CA ILE A 240 19.04 -18.14 -0.42
C ILE A 240 18.52 -16.71 -0.66
N VAL A 241 17.42 -16.35 -0.03
CA VAL A 241 16.91 -14.99 -0.06
C VAL A 241 17.58 -14.18 1.06
N GLY A 242 18.80 -13.77 0.80
CA GLY A 242 19.51 -12.77 1.60
C GLY A 242 19.05 -11.35 1.24
N LYS A 243 19.64 -10.34 1.86
CA LYS A 243 19.28 -8.92 1.67
C LYS A 243 19.28 -8.49 0.19
N ALA A 244 20.30 -8.88 -0.58
CA ALA A 244 20.40 -8.52 -1.99
C ALA A 244 19.28 -9.15 -2.84
N THR A 245 19.01 -10.44 -2.64
CA THR A 245 17.93 -11.16 -3.34
C THR A 245 16.56 -10.60 -2.94
N TRP A 246 16.35 -10.28 -1.65
CA TRP A 246 15.10 -9.67 -1.19
C TRP A 246 14.83 -8.34 -1.91
N TYR A 247 15.78 -7.43 -1.91
CA TYR A 247 15.58 -6.13 -2.55
C TYR A 247 15.49 -6.22 -4.08
N ALA A 248 16.13 -7.21 -4.70
CA ALA A 248 15.91 -7.48 -6.12
C ALA A 248 14.47 -7.95 -6.40
N LEU A 249 13.89 -8.81 -5.54
CA LEU A 249 12.48 -9.21 -5.62
C LEU A 249 11.56 -8.00 -5.46
N VAL A 250 11.73 -7.20 -4.40
CA VAL A 250 10.93 -5.98 -4.16
C VAL A 250 10.96 -5.05 -5.38
N ARG A 251 12.15 -4.77 -5.90
CA ARG A 251 12.33 -3.89 -7.08
C ARG A 251 11.62 -4.43 -8.30
N LEU A 252 11.81 -5.71 -8.61
CA LEU A 252 11.25 -6.33 -9.81
C LEU A 252 9.74 -6.51 -9.69
N TYR A 253 9.24 -6.90 -8.51
CA TYR A 253 7.81 -6.97 -8.27
C TYR A 253 7.15 -5.59 -8.44
N THR A 254 7.72 -4.55 -7.86
CA THR A 254 7.27 -3.16 -8.05
C THR A 254 7.25 -2.77 -9.53
N ALA A 255 8.27 -3.15 -10.30
CA ALA A 255 8.35 -2.86 -11.73
C ALA A 255 7.29 -3.61 -12.54
N VAL A 256 7.17 -4.93 -12.37
CA VAL A 256 6.23 -5.74 -13.17
C VAL A 256 4.75 -5.52 -12.81
N THR A 257 4.47 -4.94 -11.65
CA THR A 257 3.13 -4.55 -11.22
C THR A 257 2.86 -3.06 -11.36
N ALA A 258 3.88 -2.29 -11.78
CA ALA A 258 3.82 -0.84 -11.93
C ALA A 258 3.36 -0.12 -10.65
N LEU A 259 3.74 -0.62 -9.43
CA LEU A 259 3.26 -0.05 -8.16
C LEU A 259 3.68 1.40 -7.94
N SER A 260 4.75 1.85 -8.57
CA SER A 260 5.23 3.25 -8.51
C SER A 260 4.69 4.11 -9.66
N GLU A 261 3.61 3.69 -10.30
CA GLU A 261 2.97 4.38 -11.42
C GLU A 261 1.47 4.59 -11.17
N LEU A 262 0.89 5.58 -11.83
CA LEU A 262 -0.56 5.83 -11.78
C LEU A 262 -1.40 4.65 -12.28
N ARG A 263 -0.84 3.85 -13.19
CA ARG A 263 -1.47 2.65 -13.77
C ARG A 263 -1.12 1.37 -13.02
N SER A 264 -0.82 1.48 -11.73
CA SER A 264 -0.55 0.32 -10.90
C SER A 264 -1.59 -0.78 -11.11
N GLN A 265 -1.12 -2.02 -11.22
CA GLN A 265 -1.97 -3.22 -11.24
C GLN A 265 -2.38 -3.64 -9.83
N GLY A 266 -1.92 -2.91 -8.81
CA GLY A 266 -2.07 -3.25 -7.42
C GLY A 266 -1.21 -4.44 -7.00
N GLN A 267 -1.07 -4.60 -5.72
CA GLN A 267 -0.59 -5.85 -5.17
C GLN A 267 -1.68 -6.89 -5.39
N GLN A 268 -1.48 -7.83 -6.32
CA GLN A 268 -2.48 -8.85 -6.65
C GLN A 268 -2.94 -9.67 -5.43
N PHE A 269 -2.12 -9.69 -4.40
CA PHE A 269 -2.42 -10.33 -3.13
C PHE A 269 -3.51 -9.57 -2.33
N TYR A 270 -3.66 -8.27 -2.56
CA TYR A 270 -4.55 -7.37 -1.84
C TYR A 270 -5.63 -6.72 -2.72
N ALA A 271 -5.47 -6.80 -4.03
CA ALA A 271 -6.47 -6.32 -5.00
C ALA A 271 -7.65 -7.28 -5.06
N ILE A 272 -8.37 -7.42 -3.96
CA ILE A 272 -9.44 -8.39 -3.77
C ILE A 272 -10.74 -7.69 -3.42
N SER A 273 -11.85 -8.31 -3.83
CA SER A 273 -13.15 -7.91 -3.32
C SER A 273 -13.30 -8.41 -1.89
N TRP A 274 -13.52 -7.51 -0.96
CA TRP A 274 -13.83 -7.82 0.43
C TRP A 274 -15.30 -8.14 0.68
N ALA A 275 -16.13 -8.10 -0.37
CA ALA A 275 -17.51 -8.52 -0.27
C ALA A 275 -17.59 -10.02 0.04
N TYR A 276 -18.59 -10.41 0.83
CA TYR A 276 -18.85 -11.82 1.12
C TYR A 276 -19.03 -12.62 -0.19
N PRO A 277 -18.16 -13.62 -0.45
CA PRO A 277 -18.17 -14.32 -1.74
C PRO A 277 -19.14 -15.51 -1.81
N GLY A 278 -20.00 -15.65 -0.83
CA GLY A 278 -20.82 -16.84 -0.59
C GLY A 278 -20.21 -17.75 0.48
N SER A 279 -20.92 -18.80 0.85
CA SER A 279 -20.47 -19.75 1.88
C SER A 279 -19.14 -20.40 1.51
N ILE A 280 -18.26 -20.54 2.52
CA ILE A 280 -16.96 -21.18 2.39
C ILE A 280 -16.85 -22.24 3.47
N SER A 281 -16.46 -23.46 3.09
CA SER A 281 -16.35 -24.61 3.95
C SER A 281 -15.16 -25.50 3.61
N GLN A 282 -14.87 -26.45 4.47
CA GLN A 282 -13.80 -27.41 4.22
C GLN A 282 -14.01 -28.16 2.89
N GLY A 283 -12.98 -28.23 2.08
CA GLY A 283 -13.00 -28.77 0.74
C GLY A 283 -13.11 -27.71 -0.37
N ASP A 284 -13.52 -26.48 -0.05
CA ASP A 284 -13.49 -25.38 -1.00
C ASP A 284 -12.06 -24.96 -1.36
N SER A 285 -11.92 -24.36 -2.53
CA SER A 285 -10.62 -23.85 -2.98
C SER A 285 -10.76 -22.61 -3.87
N GLY A 286 -9.64 -21.95 -4.11
CA GLY A 286 -9.56 -20.81 -5.03
C GLY A 286 -9.48 -19.44 -4.34
N PRO A 287 -9.76 -18.35 -5.08
CA PRO A 287 -9.54 -16.98 -4.60
C PRO A 287 -10.28 -16.66 -3.30
N LYS A 288 -11.54 -17.07 -3.15
CA LYS A 288 -12.35 -16.80 -1.95
C LYS A 288 -11.72 -17.38 -0.68
N VAL A 289 -11.13 -18.58 -0.78
CA VAL A 289 -10.44 -19.23 0.34
C VAL A 289 -9.14 -18.50 0.64
N ARG A 290 -8.41 -18.11 -0.37
CA ARG A 290 -7.17 -17.34 -0.21
C ARG A 290 -7.40 -15.99 0.48
N HIS A 291 -8.50 -15.31 0.16
CA HIS A 291 -8.87 -14.06 0.83
C HIS A 291 -9.18 -14.27 2.31
N LEU A 292 -9.92 -15.33 2.64
CA LEU A 292 -10.19 -15.72 4.01
C LEU A 292 -8.90 -16.04 4.77
N GLN A 293 -8.05 -16.88 4.19
CA GLN A 293 -6.76 -17.26 4.79
C GLN A 293 -5.88 -16.04 5.03
N TYR A 294 -5.88 -15.09 4.10
CA TYR A 294 -5.15 -13.85 4.27
C TYR A 294 -5.65 -13.05 5.48
N MET A 295 -6.96 -12.81 5.59
CA MET A 295 -7.53 -12.11 6.73
C MET A 295 -7.20 -12.82 8.05
N LEU A 296 -7.37 -14.14 8.09
CA LEU A 296 -7.05 -14.94 9.29
C LEU A 296 -5.56 -14.92 9.64
N SER A 297 -4.67 -14.95 8.67
CA SER A 297 -3.22 -14.84 8.86
C SER A 297 -2.82 -13.49 9.48
N VAL A 298 -3.45 -12.40 9.04
CA VAL A 298 -3.25 -11.08 9.64
C VAL A 298 -3.79 -11.06 11.08
N LEU A 299 -5.00 -11.57 11.29
CA LEU A 299 -5.59 -11.67 12.65
C LEU A 299 -4.73 -12.50 13.59
N ALA A 300 -4.17 -13.61 13.14
CA ALA A 300 -3.29 -14.47 13.92
C ALA A 300 -2.03 -13.75 14.43
N SER A 301 -1.57 -12.71 13.72
CA SER A 301 -0.43 -11.89 14.15
C SER A 301 -0.75 -10.98 15.34
N TYR A 302 -2.04 -10.76 15.65
CA TYR A 302 -2.52 -9.85 16.70
C TYR A 302 -3.37 -10.54 17.76
N ILE A 303 -3.96 -11.68 17.44
CA ILE A 303 -4.88 -12.44 18.29
C ILE A 303 -4.27 -13.83 18.52
N PRO A 304 -3.59 -14.07 19.65
CA PRO A 304 -2.88 -15.32 19.92
C PRO A 304 -3.77 -16.58 19.89
N GLN A 305 -5.08 -16.41 20.10
CA GLN A 305 -6.05 -17.51 20.06
C GLN A 305 -6.30 -18.05 18.66
N ILE A 306 -6.02 -17.25 17.61
CA ILE A 306 -6.16 -17.68 16.23
C ILE A 306 -4.84 -18.28 15.78
N PRO A 307 -4.78 -19.58 15.46
CA PRO A 307 -3.54 -20.19 15.01
C PRO A 307 -3.11 -19.65 13.65
N PRO A 308 -1.80 -19.43 13.42
CA PRO A 308 -1.28 -19.06 12.13
C PRO A 308 -1.54 -20.18 11.11
N LEU A 309 -1.76 -19.78 9.84
CA LEU A 309 -2.06 -20.72 8.76
C LEU A 309 -1.37 -20.29 7.46
N GLY A 310 -1.17 -21.23 6.56
CA GLY A 310 -0.70 -21.00 5.20
C GLY A 310 -1.79 -20.38 4.32
N ILE A 311 -1.38 -19.61 3.30
CA ILE A 311 -2.29 -18.99 2.31
C ILE A 311 -2.14 -19.75 0.99
N ASP A 312 -2.67 -20.95 0.96
CA ASP A 312 -2.58 -21.86 -0.20
C ASP A 312 -3.82 -21.81 -1.12
N GLY A 313 -4.93 -21.24 -0.62
CA GLY A 313 -6.21 -21.21 -1.32
C GLY A 313 -6.98 -22.51 -1.24
N ILE A 314 -6.66 -23.40 -0.30
CA ILE A 314 -7.34 -24.66 -0.04
C ILE A 314 -7.91 -24.63 1.37
N PHE A 315 -9.22 -24.77 1.53
CA PHE A 315 -9.85 -24.85 2.84
C PHE A 315 -9.62 -26.23 3.45
N GLY A 316 -8.43 -26.44 3.98
CA GLY A 316 -8.03 -27.64 4.68
C GLY A 316 -8.37 -27.60 6.19
N SER A 317 -7.82 -28.56 6.94
CA SER A 317 -7.98 -28.63 8.40
C SER A 317 -7.38 -27.42 9.14
N GLU A 318 -6.25 -26.88 8.66
CA GLU A 318 -5.63 -25.67 9.24
C GLU A 318 -6.56 -24.46 9.11
N THR A 319 -7.10 -24.23 7.93
CA THR A 319 -8.07 -23.12 7.70
C THR A 319 -9.30 -23.30 8.57
N ARG A 320 -9.83 -24.53 8.67
CA ARG A 320 -10.98 -24.81 9.52
C ARG A 320 -10.70 -24.54 10.99
N ASN A 321 -9.53 -24.94 11.50
CA ASN A 321 -9.13 -24.68 12.87
C ASN A 321 -9.01 -23.19 13.17
N SER A 322 -8.44 -22.41 12.25
CA SER A 322 -8.34 -20.95 12.38
C SER A 322 -9.72 -20.28 12.33
N VAL A 323 -10.65 -20.78 11.50
CA VAL A 323 -12.05 -20.32 11.47
C VAL A 323 -12.75 -20.61 12.80
N LEU A 324 -12.63 -21.84 13.32
CA LEU A 324 -13.21 -22.22 14.62
C LEU A 324 -12.70 -21.34 15.76
N ALA A 325 -11.39 -21.10 15.77
CA ALA A 325 -10.76 -20.23 16.77
C ALA A 325 -11.24 -18.77 16.63
N ALA A 326 -11.33 -18.26 15.41
CA ALA A 326 -11.86 -16.91 15.15
C ALA A 326 -13.34 -16.80 15.57
N GLN A 327 -14.17 -17.79 15.22
CA GLN A 327 -15.57 -17.85 15.65
C GLN A 327 -15.69 -17.84 17.17
N GLY A 328 -14.90 -18.67 17.86
CA GLY A 328 -14.88 -18.73 19.33
C GLY A 328 -14.44 -17.40 19.94
N PHE A 329 -13.38 -16.79 19.43
CA PHE A 329 -12.88 -15.50 19.90
C PHE A 329 -13.92 -14.38 19.71
N PHE A 330 -14.66 -14.40 18.59
CA PHE A 330 -15.67 -13.39 18.27
C PHE A 330 -17.07 -13.69 18.86
N GLY A 331 -17.22 -14.75 19.62
CA GLY A 331 -18.49 -15.14 20.21
C GLY A 331 -19.54 -15.60 19.18
N LEU A 332 -19.09 -16.16 18.05
CA LEU A 332 -19.93 -16.75 17.01
C LEU A 332 -20.09 -18.26 17.21
N PRO A 333 -21.12 -18.88 16.66
CA PRO A 333 -21.23 -20.33 16.62
C PRO A 333 -20.01 -20.96 15.96
N GLN A 334 -19.35 -21.89 16.64
CA GLN A 334 -18.15 -22.55 16.14
C GLN A 334 -18.48 -23.68 15.17
N THR A 335 -18.91 -23.32 13.97
CA THR A 335 -19.28 -24.27 12.92
C THR A 335 -18.08 -24.75 12.10
N GLY A 336 -17.01 -23.95 12.07
CA GLY A 336 -15.89 -24.15 11.19
C GLY A 336 -16.18 -23.82 9.72
N ASN A 337 -17.39 -23.32 9.40
CA ASN A 337 -17.79 -22.82 8.10
C ASN A 337 -17.90 -21.30 8.14
N VAL A 338 -17.67 -20.65 7.02
CA VAL A 338 -17.75 -19.20 6.90
C VAL A 338 -19.03 -18.82 6.18
N ASP A 339 -19.99 -18.37 6.94
CA ASP A 339 -21.20 -17.69 6.46
C ASP A 339 -20.95 -16.16 6.36
N ASP A 340 -21.96 -15.42 5.92
CA ASP A 340 -21.89 -13.96 5.80
C ASP A 340 -21.55 -13.29 7.13
N ARG A 341 -22.09 -13.77 8.22
CA ARG A 341 -21.87 -13.25 9.57
C ARG A 341 -20.42 -13.48 10.05
N THR A 342 -19.89 -14.68 9.79
CA THR A 342 -18.50 -15.03 10.10
C THR A 342 -17.55 -14.19 9.24
N TRP A 343 -17.83 -14.07 7.93
CA TRP A 343 -17.03 -13.27 7.02
C TRP A 343 -16.99 -11.80 7.43
N ASP A 344 -18.15 -11.19 7.67
CA ASP A 344 -18.25 -9.78 8.07
C ASP A 344 -17.51 -9.51 9.38
N ARG A 345 -17.58 -10.45 10.33
CA ARG A 345 -16.89 -10.31 11.60
C ARG A 345 -15.36 -10.39 11.44
N ILE A 346 -14.89 -11.36 10.66
CA ILE A 346 -13.45 -11.50 10.32
C ILE A 346 -12.97 -10.24 9.60
N TYR A 347 -13.73 -9.76 8.61
CA TYR A 347 -13.38 -8.57 7.85
C TYR A 347 -13.40 -7.30 8.70
N ASP A 348 -14.42 -7.09 9.54
CA ASP A 348 -14.51 -5.93 10.43
C ASP A 348 -13.30 -5.87 11.39
N GLN A 349 -12.86 -7.02 11.88
CA GLN A 349 -11.67 -7.09 12.72
C GLN A 349 -10.39 -6.85 11.94
N PHE A 350 -10.26 -7.46 10.79
CA PHE A 350 -9.12 -7.24 9.89
C PHE A 350 -9.00 -5.75 9.54
N SER A 351 -10.08 -5.10 9.10
CA SER A 351 -10.09 -3.68 8.78
C SER A 351 -9.95 -2.79 10.03
N GLY A 352 -10.43 -3.24 11.19
CA GLY A 352 -10.24 -2.57 12.47
C GLY A 352 -8.79 -2.59 12.94
N ILE A 353 -8.06 -3.68 12.70
CA ILE A 353 -6.61 -3.76 12.94
C ILE A 353 -5.89 -2.79 12.01
N GLU A 354 -6.22 -2.80 10.73
CA GLU A 354 -5.70 -1.85 9.77
C GLU A 354 -5.88 -0.41 10.25
N ASN A 355 -7.12 0.01 10.49
CA ASN A 355 -7.43 1.37 10.88
C ASN A 355 -6.88 1.77 12.27
N ARG A 356 -6.85 0.85 13.25
CA ARG A 356 -6.42 1.15 14.63
C ARG A 356 -4.91 1.02 14.84
N SER A 357 -4.27 0.06 14.21
CA SER A 357 -2.80 -0.01 14.21
C SER A 357 -2.22 1.21 13.50
N LEU A 358 -2.97 1.77 12.55
CA LEU A 358 -2.66 3.02 11.90
C LEU A 358 -2.81 4.25 12.82
N ARG A 359 -3.61 4.21 13.87
CA ARG A 359 -3.80 5.31 14.83
C ARG A 359 -2.90 5.26 16.06
N ASN A 360 -2.30 4.13 16.35
CA ASN A 360 -1.52 3.93 17.57
C ASN A 360 -0.03 4.16 17.36
N GLN A 361 0.41 5.35 17.74
CA GLN A 361 1.76 5.86 17.47
C GLN A 361 2.86 5.25 18.34
N ASN A 362 2.56 4.67 19.49
CA ASN A 362 3.57 4.44 20.54
C ASN A 362 3.88 2.98 20.85
N ASN A 363 3.14 2.01 20.32
CA ASN A 363 3.36 0.61 20.65
C ASN A 363 3.29 -0.28 19.42
N PHE A 364 4.04 -1.35 19.48
CA PHE A 364 3.95 -2.40 18.51
C PHE A 364 2.49 -2.93 18.46
N PRO A 365 1.92 -3.23 17.30
CA PRO A 365 0.50 -3.59 17.16
C PRO A 365 0.02 -4.71 18.08
N ASN A 366 0.91 -5.60 18.50
CA ASN A 366 0.58 -6.78 19.28
C ASN A 366 -0.14 -6.51 20.61
N GLU A 367 0.30 -5.51 21.37
CA GLU A 367 -0.27 -5.32 22.71
C GLU A 367 -1.57 -4.51 22.68
N GLN A 368 -1.68 -3.53 21.80
CA GLN A 368 -2.82 -2.63 21.81
C GLN A 368 -4.03 -3.17 21.06
N VAL A 369 -3.82 -3.90 19.97
CA VAL A 369 -4.93 -4.52 19.25
C VAL A 369 -5.53 -5.65 20.07
N SER A 370 -4.72 -6.43 20.76
CA SER A 370 -5.22 -7.48 21.68
C SER A 370 -6.04 -6.91 22.82
N ALA A 371 -5.65 -5.75 23.37
CA ALA A 371 -6.39 -5.09 24.44
C ALA A 371 -7.73 -4.49 24.00
N THR A 372 -7.87 -4.15 22.71
CA THR A 372 -9.09 -3.52 22.18
C THR A 372 -10.02 -4.49 21.46
N VAL A 373 -9.51 -5.67 21.06
CA VAL A 373 -10.27 -6.68 20.35
C VAL A 373 -10.70 -7.77 21.32
N THR A 374 -11.77 -7.50 22.05
CA THR A 374 -12.47 -8.49 22.89
C THR A 374 -13.83 -8.80 22.28
N ALA A 375 -14.29 -10.03 22.42
CA ALA A 375 -15.59 -10.46 21.90
C ALA A 375 -16.77 -9.60 22.44
N GLY A 376 -16.59 -9.00 23.61
CA GLY A 376 -17.60 -8.12 24.22
C GLY A 376 -17.63 -6.68 23.73
N ASN A 377 -16.61 -6.22 23.01
CA ASN A 377 -16.48 -4.81 22.58
C ASN A 377 -17.15 -4.51 21.22
N PHE A 378 -17.77 -5.50 20.60
CA PHE A 378 -18.42 -5.31 19.32
C PHE A 378 -19.89 -4.96 19.51
N PRO A 379 -20.40 -3.95 18.78
CA PRO A 379 -21.83 -3.63 18.82
C PRO A 379 -22.63 -4.88 18.42
N SER A 380 -23.69 -5.16 19.16
CA SER A 380 -24.62 -6.24 18.86
C SER A 380 -25.17 -6.12 17.45
N THR A 381 -25.28 -7.24 16.77
CA THR A 381 -25.58 -7.35 15.35
C THR A 381 -27.03 -7.03 14.96
N SER A 382 -27.82 -6.40 15.83
CA SER A 382 -29.27 -6.21 15.62
C SER A 382 -29.67 -5.14 14.60
N SER A 383 -28.72 -4.43 13.95
CA SER A 383 -29.06 -3.35 13.02
C SER A 383 -28.35 -3.40 11.66
N ARG A 384 -27.92 -4.58 11.20
CA ARG A 384 -27.06 -4.67 10.02
C ARG A 384 -27.67 -5.40 8.82
N SER A 385 -28.79 -4.94 8.33
CA SER A 385 -29.24 -5.31 6.98
C SER A 385 -28.45 -4.62 5.85
N SER A 386 -27.60 -3.64 6.17
CA SER A 386 -26.88 -2.81 5.19
C SER A 386 -25.38 -3.10 5.05
N GLY A 387 -24.81 -4.01 5.85
CA GLY A 387 -23.36 -4.27 5.86
C GLY A 387 -22.79 -4.81 4.56
N ARG A 388 -23.59 -5.51 3.78
CA ARG A 388 -23.17 -6.08 2.49
C ARG A 388 -22.82 -5.03 1.44
N ASN A 389 -23.41 -3.84 1.51
CA ASN A 389 -23.15 -2.78 0.55
C ASN A 389 -21.88 -1.96 0.86
N ARG A 390 -21.21 -2.23 2.00
CA ARG A 390 -20.05 -1.47 2.42
C ARG A 390 -18.85 -1.65 1.49
N TYR A 391 -18.74 -2.83 0.90
CA TYR A 391 -17.59 -3.21 0.06
C TYR A 391 -17.86 -3.07 -1.43
N ASN A 392 -19.14 -3.03 -1.81
CA ASN A 392 -19.57 -2.88 -3.20
C ASN A 392 -20.07 -1.48 -3.52
N ARG A 393 -19.76 -0.47 -2.70
CA ARG A 393 -20.01 0.90 -3.11
C ARG A 393 -19.11 1.23 -4.29
N THR A 394 -19.55 0.85 -5.45
CA THR A 394 -19.26 1.54 -6.68
C THR A 394 -19.82 2.95 -6.50
N THR A 395 -18.96 3.89 -6.13
CA THR A 395 -19.33 5.29 -6.24
C THR A 395 -19.61 5.50 -7.72
N THR A 396 -20.88 5.73 -8.06
CA THR A 396 -21.26 6.08 -9.42
C THR A 396 -20.38 7.27 -9.79
N MET A 397 -19.49 7.08 -10.77
CA MET A 397 -18.70 8.19 -11.29
C MET A 397 -19.68 9.22 -11.83
N THR A 398 -19.81 10.32 -11.12
CA THR A 398 -20.26 11.54 -11.78
C THR A 398 -19.20 11.85 -12.82
N GLN A 399 -19.55 11.87 -14.07
CA GLN A 399 -18.64 12.39 -15.12
C GLN A 399 -18.36 13.84 -14.79
N PHE A 400 -17.12 14.08 -14.38
CA PHE A 400 -16.63 15.44 -14.24
C PHE A 400 -16.29 15.98 -15.62
N PRO A 401 -16.44 17.29 -15.85
CA PRO A 401 -16.00 17.89 -17.10
C PRO A 401 -14.55 17.52 -17.39
N GLY A 402 -14.26 17.28 -18.64
CA GLY A 402 -13.00 16.73 -19.12
C GLY A 402 -11.77 17.48 -18.61
N ARG A 403 -10.65 16.78 -18.69
CA ARG A 403 -9.34 17.36 -18.39
C ARG A 403 -9.14 18.68 -19.12
N ASP A 404 -8.41 19.57 -18.50
CA ASP A 404 -7.98 20.82 -19.13
C ASP A 404 -7.41 20.53 -20.54
N PRO A 405 -7.99 21.08 -21.60
CA PRO A 405 -7.54 20.82 -22.98
C PRO A 405 -6.12 21.30 -23.27
N GLN A 406 -5.49 22.05 -22.36
CA GLN A 406 -4.10 22.49 -22.50
C GLN A 406 -3.06 21.44 -22.06
N LEU A 407 -3.48 20.28 -21.55
CA LEU A 407 -2.61 19.22 -21.06
C LEU A 407 -2.17 18.20 -22.14
N GLY A 408 -1.96 18.63 -23.36
CA GLY A 408 -1.77 17.75 -24.51
C GLY A 408 -0.39 17.12 -24.71
N ASN A 409 0.68 17.64 -24.16
CA ASN A 409 2.04 17.15 -24.42
C ASN A 409 2.71 16.61 -23.16
N GLN A 410 3.28 15.43 -23.27
CA GLN A 410 4.03 14.77 -22.20
C GLN A 410 5.43 15.40 -22.05
N ASP A 411 5.87 15.56 -20.83
CA ASP A 411 7.26 15.91 -20.54
C ASP A 411 8.15 14.67 -20.71
N PRO A 412 9.09 14.66 -21.66
CA PRO A 412 9.99 13.53 -21.88
C PRO A 412 10.87 13.21 -20.65
N VAL A 413 11.13 14.18 -19.81
CA VAL A 413 11.97 14.00 -18.61
C VAL A 413 11.27 13.16 -17.54
N GLN A 414 9.94 13.20 -17.49
CA GLN A 414 9.21 12.38 -16.52
C GLN A 414 9.06 10.92 -16.93
N GLN A 415 9.23 10.59 -18.22
CA GLN A 415 9.17 9.20 -18.69
C GLN A 415 10.43 8.39 -18.33
N GLU A 416 11.60 9.02 -18.17
CA GLU A 416 12.84 8.33 -17.80
C GLU A 416 12.89 7.89 -16.34
N VAL A 417 12.10 8.50 -15.47
CA VAL A 417 12.07 8.17 -14.03
C VAL A 417 11.39 6.83 -13.75
N VAL A 418 10.60 6.35 -14.67
CA VAL A 418 9.77 5.15 -14.50
C VAL A 418 10.42 3.90 -15.10
N ARG A 419 11.54 4.05 -15.77
CA ARG A 419 12.38 2.96 -16.24
C ARG A 419 13.56 2.77 -15.27
#